data_266f382b01296f31f6df590f39ea07b7
#
_entry.id   266f382b01296f31f6df590f39ea07b7
#
_cell.length_a   1.000
_cell.length_b   1.000
_cell.length_c   1.000
_cell.angle_alpha   90.00
_cell.angle_beta   90.00
_cell.angle_gamma   90.00
#
_symmetry.space_group_name_H-M   'P 1'
#
loop_
_entity.id
_entity.type
_entity.pdbx_description
1 polymer ?
#
loop_
_entity_poly.entity_id
_entity_poly.type
_entity_poly.pdbx_seq_one_letter_code
_entity_poly.pdbx_strand_id
1 'polypeptide(L)'
;EEFGEAATAASRLALARQAEASGGKYRCITALENNLAEECADCLVMISQLRLLIPGFSAKVDRVMHEKIERQINRISKEQQC
;
A
#
# COMPACT_ATOMS: atom_id res chain seq x y z
N GLU A 1 0.87 -13.44 5.97
CA GLU A 1 2.31 -13.26 5.71
C GLU A 1 2.60 -12.24 4.63
N GLU A 2 1.98 -12.39 3.45
CA GLU A 2 2.23 -11.50 2.31
C GLU A 2 1.94 -10.05 2.63
N PHE A 3 0.83 -9.77 3.30
CA PHE A 3 0.47 -8.40 3.66
C PHE A 3 1.39 -7.84 4.74
N GLY A 4 1.84 -8.68 5.66
CA GLY A 4 2.82 -8.28 6.67
C GLY A 4 4.16 -7.92 6.04
N GLU A 5 4.60 -8.66 5.04
CA GLU A 5 5.82 -8.40 4.31
C GLU A 5 5.74 -7.08 3.54
N ALA A 6 4.60 -6.81 2.89
CA ALA A 6 4.37 -5.54 2.19
C ALA A 6 4.39 -4.36 3.16
N ALA A 7 3.74 -4.49 4.33
CA ALA A 7 3.72 -3.45 5.34
C ALA A 7 5.12 -3.17 5.88
N THR A 8 5.92 -4.21 6.11
CA THR A 8 7.29 -4.08 6.56
C THR A 8 8.15 -3.37 5.51
N ALA A 9 7.99 -3.75 4.24
CA ALA A 9 8.72 -3.12 3.13
C ALA A 9 8.37 -1.63 3.00
N ALA A 10 7.09 -1.29 3.14
CA ALA A 10 6.64 0.10 3.10
C ALA A 10 7.22 0.92 4.25
N SER A 11 7.27 0.35 5.47
CA SER A 11 7.85 1.02 6.62
C SER A 11 9.34 1.29 6.43
N ARG A 12 10.07 0.33 5.89
CA ARG A 12 11.51 0.49 5.61
C ARG A 12 11.75 1.60 4.60
N LEU A 13 10.94 1.66 3.55
CA LEU A 13 11.06 2.71 2.54
C LEU A 13 10.76 4.09 3.13
N ALA A 14 9.70 4.20 3.95
CA ALA A 14 9.32 5.44 4.59
C ALA A 14 10.45 5.98 5.49
N LEU A 15 11.06 5.09 6.30
CA LEU A 15 12.17 5.47 7.16
C LEU A 15 13.40 5.94 6.35
N ALA A 16 13.69 5.25 5.24
CA ALA A 16 14.81 5.61 4.38
C ALA A 16 14.60 6.98 3.73
N ARG A 17 13.40 7.27 3.26
CA ARG A 17 13.06 8.58 2.68
C ARG A 17 13.11 9.69 3.71
N GLN A 18 12.67 9.40 4.93
CA GLN A 18 12.75 10.36 6.02
C GLN A 18 14.21 10.69 6.37
N ALA A 19 15.06 9.69 6.44
CA ALA A 19 16.48 9.88 6.69
C ALA A 19 17.14 10.73 5.60
N GLU A 20 16.79 10.49 4.33
CA GLU A 20 17.30 11.28 3.21
C GLU A 20 16.84 12.73 3.27
N ALA A 21 15.58 12.97 3.59
CA ALA A 21 15.01 14.31 3.74
C ALA A 21 15.68 15.09 4.87
N SER A 22 16.21 14.40 5.89
CA SER A 22 16.92 15.00 7.02
C SER A 22 18.42 15.22 6.72
N GLY A 23 18.85 15.03 5.46
CA GLY A 23 20.23 15.23 5.05
C GLY A 23 21.12 14.01 5.15
N GLY A 24 20.59 12.87 5.58
CA GLY A 24 21.30 11.61 5.58
C GLY A 24 21.35 10.98 4.19
N LYS A 25 22.37 10.17 3.96
CA LYS A 25 22.46 9.40 2.72
C LYS A 25 22.00 7.98 2.97
N TYR A 26 20.99 7.56 2.22
CA TYR A 26 20.50 6.18 2.28
C TYR A 26 20.70 5.54 0.91
N ARG A 27 21.68 4.65 0.83
CA ARG A 27 22.13 4.08 -0.46
C ARG A 27 21.15 3.09 -1.10
N CYS A 28 20.11 2.67 -0.38
CA CYS A 28 19.30 1.54 -0.80
C CYS A 28 17.84 1.89 -1.13
N ILE A 29 17.52 3.16 -1.41
CA ILE A 29 16.13 3.56 -1.67
C ILE A 29 15.57 2.82 -2.88
N THR A 30 16.32 2.75 -3.98
CA THR A 30 15.85 2.02 -5.17
C THR A 30 15.64 0.53 -4.88
N ALA A 31 16.55 -0.09 -4.12
CA ALA A 31 16.40 -1.48 -3.74
C ALA A 31 15.17 -1.67 -2.83
N LEU A 32 14.91 -0.75 -1.93
CA LEU A 32 13.74 -0.79 -1.06
C LEU A 32 12.44 -0.59 -1.84
N GLU A 33 12.44 0.29 -2.84
CA GLU A 33 11.30 0.48 -3.73
C GLU A 33 11.02 -0.78 -4.54
N ASN A 34 12.08 -1.42 -5.08
CA ASN A 34 11.93 -2.66 -5.82
C ASN A 34 11.39 -3.78 -4.93
N ASN A 35 11.89 -3.88 -3.71
CA ASN A 35 11.39 -4.86 -2.75
C ASN A 35 9.91 -4.63 -2.42
N LEU A 36 9.52 -3.38 -2.20
CA LEU A 36 8.13 -3.03 -1.94
C LEU A 36 7.25 -3.40 -3.13
N ALA A 37 7.70 -3.13 -4.36
CA ALA A 37 6.95 -3.47 -5.56
C ALA A 37 6.73 -4.98 -5.67
N GLU A 38 7.74 -5.80 -5.36
CA GLU A 38 7.61 -7.25 -5.33
C GLU A 38 6.57 -7.71 -4.30
N GLU A 39 6.64 -7.17 -3.09
CA GLU A 39 5.71 -7.52 -2.03
C GLU A 39 4.27 -7.09 -2.37
N CYS A 40 4.10 -5.93 -2.99
CA CYS A 40 2.79 -5.49 -3.46
C CYS A 40 2.26 -6.40 -4.57
N ALA A 41 3.14 -6.82 -5.49
CA ALA A 41 2.75 -7.74 -6.56
C ALA A 41 2.27 -9.07 -5.99
N ASP A 42 2.95 -9.61 -4.98
CA ASP A 42 2.55 -10.84 -4.31
C ASP A 42 1.17 -10.70 -3.67
N CYS A 43 0.89 -9.57 -3.03
CA CYS A 43 -0.44 -9.28 -2.47
C CYS A 43 -1.52 -9.24 -3.55
N LEU A 44 -1.23 -8.59 -4.68
CA LEU A 44 -2.18 -8.48 -5.79
C LEU A 44 -2.46 -9.85 -6.42
N VAL A 45 -1.44 -10.70 -6.55
CA VAL A 45 -1.60 -12.07 -7.04
C VAL A 45 -2.52 -12.85 -6.10
N MET A 46 -2.30 -12.75 -4.79
CA MET A 46 -3.13 -13.42 -3.80
C MET A 46 -4.59 -12.95 -3.90
N ILE A 47 -4.83 -11.65 -4.00
CA ILE A 47 -6.17 -11.09 -4.14
C ILE A 47 -6.83 -11.59 -5.42
N SER A 48 -6.08 -11.64 -6.53
CA SER A 48 -6.58 -12.16 -7.80
C SER A 48 -7.03 -13.62 -7.68
N GLN A 49 -6.27 -14.43 -6.96
CA GLN A 49 -6.64 -15.83 -6.71
C GLN A 49 -7.93 -15.93 -5.90
N LEU A 50 -8.10 -15.11 -4.88
CA LEU A 50 -9.32 -15.07 -4.09
C LEU A 50 -10.54 -14.66 -4.93
N ARG A 51 -10.35 -13.71 -5.84
CA ARG A 51 -11.42 -13.27 -6.75
C ARG A 51 -11.90 -14.41 -7.66
N LEU A 52 -10.98 -15.30 -8.06
CA LEU A 52 -11.33 -16.46 -8.89
C LEU A 52 -12.00 -17.56 -8.07
N LEU A 53 -11.61 -17.74 -6.81
CA LEU A 53 -12.09 -18.85 -5.98
C LEU A 53 -13.43 -18.59 -5.30
N ILE A 54 -13.73 -17.33 -5.00
CA ILE A 54 -14.94 -16.97 -4.24
C ILE A 54 -15.93 -16.24 -5.17
N PRO A 55 -17.08 -16.86 -5.49
CA PRO A 55 -18.09 -16.21 -6.36
C PRO A 55 -18.57 -14.88 -5.76
N GLY A 56 -18.60 -13.84 -6.60
CA GLY A 56 -19.06 -12.52 -6.18
C GLY A 56 -18.07 -11.72 -5.33
N PHE A 57 -16.92 -12.27 -5.04
CA PHE A 57 -15.92 -11.62 -4.19
C PHE A 57 -15.38 -10.33 -4.82
N SER A 58 -15.16 -10.33 -6.12
CA SER A 58 -14.68 -9.15 -6.86
C SER A 58 -15.60 -7.94 -6.66
N ALA A 59 -16.90 -8.14 -6.79
CA ALA A 59 -17.89 -7.07 -6.61
C ALA A 59 -17.88 -6.53 -5.18
N LYS A 60 -17.75 -7.42 -4.20
CA LYS A 60 -17.68 -7.03 -2.79
C LYS A 60 -16.43 -6.21 -2.50
N VAL A 61 -15.28 -6.64 -3.00
CA VAL A 61 -14.00 -5.93 -2.82
C VAL A 61 -14.08 -4.55 -3.45
N ASP A 62 -14.57 -4.47 -4.69
CA ASP A 62 -14.65 -3.20 -5.41
C ASP A 62 -15.57 -2.20 -4.69
N ARG A 63 -16.69 -2.68 -4.16
CA ARG A 63 -17.62 -1.84 -3.40
C ARG A 63 -16.97 -1.29 -2.12
N VAL A 64 -16.33 -2.17 -1.35
CA VAL A 64 -15.68 -1.77 -0.10
C VAL A 64 -14.51 -0.82 -0.37
N MET A 65 -13.74 -1.07 -1.43
CA MET A 65 -12.68 -0.16 -1.84
C MET A 65 -13.22 1.24 -2.15
N HIS A 66 -14.30 1.31 -2.91
CA HIS A 66 -14.93 2.58 -3.26
C HIS A 66 -15.35 3.36 -2.02
N GLU A 67 -16.00 2.68 -1.07
CA GLU A 67 -16.43 3.30 0.19
C GLU A 67 -15.25 3.81 1.00
N LYS A 68 -14.18 3.05 1.07
CA LYS A 68 -12.98 3.45 1.81
C LYS A 68 -12.27 4.63 1.16
N ILE A 69 -12.18 4.64 -0.16
CA ILE A 69 -11.58 5.75 -0.89
C ILE A 69 -12.40 7.03 -0.69
N GLU A 70 -13.72 6.95 -0.76
CA GLU A 70 -14.58 8.10 -0.49
C GLU A 70 -14.38 8.66 0.92
N ARG A 71 -14.31 7.79 1.91
CA ARG A 71 -14.04 8.20 3.31
C ARG A 71 -12.71 8.91 3.43
N GLN A 72 -11.69 8.41 2.76
CA GLN A 72 -10.35 9.00 2.79
C GLN A 72 -10.35 10.39 2.13
N ILE A 73 -11.01 10.53 0.99
CA ILE A 73 -11.14 11.82 0.29
C ILE A 73 -11.85 12.83 1.19
N ASN A 74 -12.95 12.43 1.82
CA ASN A 74 -13.71 13.31 2.71
C ASN A 74 -12.87 13.74 3.92
N ARG A 75 -12.08 12.83 4.46
CA ARG A 75 -11.18 13.14 5.59
C ARG A 75 -10.13 14.16 5.19
N ILE A 76 -9.50 13.99 4.04
CA ILE A 76 -8.50 14.91 3.52
C ILE A 76 -9.12 16.28 3.27
N SER A 77 -10.31 16.35 2.67
CA SER A 77 -11.02 17.60 2.42
C SER A 77 -11.31 18.37 3.72
N LYS A 78 -11.71 17.66 4.78
CA LYS A 78 -11.94 18.29 6.08
C LYS A 78 -10.66 18.84 6.69
N GLU A 79 -9.56 18.13 6.59
CA GLU A 79 -8.27 18.58 7.07
C GLU A 79 -7.79 19.84 6.35
N GLN A 80 -8.06 19.95 5.05
CA GLN A 80 -7.67 21.12 4.27
C GLN A 80 -8.53 22.37 4.58
N GLN A 81 -9.72 22.19 5.11
CA GLN A 81 -10.62 23.30 5.45
C GLN A 81 -10.29 23.94 6.81
N CYS A 82 -9.47 23.29 7.60
CA CYS A 82 -9.06 23.82 8.92
C CYS A 82 -7.83 24.77 8.83
#